data_719043d51edc6baaffd8a7840bcb6e3a
#
_entry.id   719043d51edc6baaffd8a7840bcb6e3a
#
_cell.length_a   1.000
_cell.length_b   1.000
_cell.length_c   1.000
_cell.angle_alpha   90.00
_cell.angle_beta   90.00
_cell.angle_gamma   90.00
#
_symmetry.space_group_name_H-M   'P 1'
#
loop_
_entity.id
_entity.type
_entity.pdbx_description
1 polymer ?
#
loop_
_entity_poly.entity_id
_entity_poly.type
_entity_poly.pdbx_seq_one_letter_code
_entity_poly.pdbx_strand_id
1 'polypeptide(L)'
;MKKTLALIFLSLIILKAEEFKVSNTDEIKSVMKKVQPGDRVILANGEWKDAAIVFDADGTKEKPITLCAEISGKVILNGNSSLKIAGDYLIVDGLNFLGGYIEKGAVIEFRNGTKKESNHSRLTNTVIENYNHPDKTVDYKWVSLYGTHNRVDHCYFRNKAYQGCLLVVWLSDKPNYHLIDSNYFAYRPDLGNNGGEIIRVGTSDWSMYPSYTVVEKNYFEQCSGEREIISNKSVYNTYRYNTFVECQGALTLRHGNNCDVYGNYFFGNNVKGTGGVRIIGEGHKVYNNYFQDLEGEDAFSALSIMNGVPNSPLNRYFQVKNAVVAFNTFVNNRHSIEIGIGKNDELSLPPINCTIANNIVYSTKGKLVKNVDEPQNFKWEGNVFFGSELGIANPGGIEIKDPQMKKIHDLFIPQNSAIVQNKAAGNYDFIVEDIDGQKRDQLKTVGCDEMGVAKRIHLPMNKKNTGPFWLKHD
;
A
#
# COMPACT_ATOMS: atom_id res chain seq x y z
N MET A 1 35.05 -57.30 -32.53
CA MET A 1 34.55 -56.65 -31.29
C MET A 1 33.35 -55.79 -31.64
N LYS A 2 32.12 -56.29 -31.40
CA LYS A 2 30.88 -55.53 -31.58
C LYS A 2 30.58 -54.74 -30.32
N LYS A 3 30.61 -53.39 -30.39
CA LYS A 3 30.17 -52.53 -29.28
C LYS A 3 28.66 -52.43 -29.33
N THR A 4 27.98 -53.00 -28.35
CA THR A 4 26.53 -52.84 -28.14
C THR A 4 26.31 -51.50 -27.43
N LEU A 5 25.64 -50.57 -28.11
CA LEU A 5 25.24 -49.28 -27.56
C LEU A 5 23.90 -49.49 -26.83
N ALA A 6 23.90 -49.44 -25.50
CA ALA A 6 22.69 -49.47 -24.71
C ALA A 6 22.04 -48.11 -24.71
N LEU A 7 20.91 -47.94 -25.37
CA LEU A 7 20.07 -46.77 -25.32
C LEU A 7 19.25 -46.84 -24.02
N ILE A 8 19.59 -45.96 -23.03
CA ILE A 8 18.77 -45.76 -21.84
C ILE A 8 17.60 -44.84 -22.20
N PHE A 9 16.41 -45.41 -22.37
CA PHE A 9 15.15 -44.62 -22.44
C PHE A 9 14.83 -44.11 -21.06
N LEU A 10 15.09 -42.80 -20.82
CA LEU A 10 14.57 -42.08 -19.68
C LEU A 10 13.10 -41.76 -19.94
N SER A 11 12.19 -42.62 -19.45
CA SER A 11 10.75 -42.33 -19.52
C SER A 11 10.46 -41.11 -18.60
N LEU A 12 10.23 -39.93 -19.16
CA LEU A 12 9.65 -38.81 -18.46
C LEU A 12 8.23 -39.25 -18.02
N ILE A 13 8.08 -39.61 -16.75
CA ILE A 13 6.77 -39.76 -16.13
C ILE A 13 6.24 -38.34 -15.97
N ILE A 14 5.38 -37.91 -16.89
CA ILE A 14 4.60 -36.68 -16.72
C ILE A 14 3.56 -36.99 -15.64
N LEU A 15 3.87 -36.67 -14.38
CA LEU A 15 2.90 -36.70 -13.31
C LEU A 15 1.81 -35.67 -13.66
N LYS A 16 0.60 -36.17 -13.90
CA LYS A 16 -0.59 -35.37 -14.14
C LYS A 16 -0.99 -34.76 -12.79
N ALA A 17 -1.27 -33.45 -12.78
CA ALA A 17 -1.82 -32.78 -11.59
C ALA A 17 -3.13 -33.46 -11.15
N GLU A 18 -3.28 -33.71 -9.86
CA GLU A 18 -4.48 -34.28 -9.26
C GLU A 18 -5.37 -33.20 -8.63
N GLU A 19 -6.66 -33.48 -8.61
CA GLU A 19 -7.65 -32.64 -7.93
C GLU A 19 -8.25 -33.41 -6.75
N PHE A 20 -8.12 -32.84 -5.55
CA PHE A 20 -8.65 -33.42 -4.31
C PHE A 20 -9.81 -32.57 -3.81
N LYS A 21 -11.04 -33.02 -3.97
CA LYS A 21 -12.20 -32.38 -3.40
C LYS A 21 -12.33 -32.80 -1.93
N VAL A 22 -12.43 -31.81 -1.03
CA VAL A 22 -12.47 -31.99 0.43
C VAL A 22 -13.66 -31.23 1.02
N SER A 23 -14.23 -31.78 2.11
CA SER A 23 -15.42 -31.26 2.76
C SER A 23 -15.23 -30.88 4.23
N ASN A 24 -14.04 -31.17 4.80
CA ASN A 24 -13.70 -30.86 6.16
C ASN A 24 -12.17 -30.78 6.38
N THR A 25 -11.77 -30.31 7.55
CA THR A 25 -10.35 -30.10 7.88
C THR A 25 -9.55 -31.38 8.02
N ASP A 26 -10.16 -32.55 8.36
CA ASP A 26 -9.45 -33.81 8.47
C ASP A 26 -9.12 -34.39 7.10
N GLU A 27 -9.99 -34.18 6.11
CA GLU A 27 -9.69 -34.50 4.71
C GLU A 27 -8.54 -33.63 4.19
N ILE A 28 -8.52 -32.32 4.50
CA ILE A 28 -7.38 -31.45 4.17
C ILE A 28 -6.09 -32.01 4.75
N LYS A 29 -6.06 -32.34 6.07
CA LYS A 29 -4.87 -32.92 6.71
C LYS A 29 -4.40 -34.22 6.03
N SER A 30 -5.35 -35.02 5.57
CA SER A 30 -5.05 -36.28 4.86
C SER A 30 -4.45 -36.03 3.48
N VAL A 31 -4.98 -35.06 2.76
CA VAL A 31 -4.47 -34.65 1.43
C VAL A 31 -3.09 -34.01 1.53
N MET A 32 -2.83 -33.15 2.54
CA MET A 32 -1.52 -32.51 2.76
C MET A 32 -0.35 -33.50 2.93
N LYS A 33 -0.62 -34.77 3.30
CA LYS A 33 0.41 -35.79 3.41
C LYS A 33 0.90 -36.34 2.07
N LYS A 34 0.15 -36.10 0.99
CA LYS A 34 0.40 -36.72 -0.33
C LYS A 34 0.41 -35.76 -1.51
N VAL A 35 -0.02 -34.52 -1.29
CA VAL A 35 -0.10 -33.49 -2.35
C VAL A 35 1.27 -33.27 -2.98
N GLN A 36 1.29 -33.11 -4.30
CA GLN A 36 2.48 -32.95 -5.12
C GLN A 36 2.43 -31.61 -5.89
N PRO A 37 3.58 -31.09 -6.34
CA PRO A 37 3.61 -29.88 -7.16
C PRO A 37 2.69 -29.95 -8.38
N GLY A 38 1.78 -28.96 -8.47
CA GLY A 38 0.76 -28.84 -9.52
C GLY A 38 -0.63 -29.30 -9.10
N ASP A 39 -0.78 -29.96 -7.97
CA ASP A 39 -2.07 -30.45 -7.48
C ASP A 39 -2.99 -29.33 -6.99
N ARG A 40 -4.29 -29.64 -6.95
CA ARG A 40 -5.32 -28.75 -6.47
C ARG A 40 -6.15 -29.37 -5.35
N VAL A 41 -6.29 -28.65 -4.25
CA VAL A 41 -7.16 -29.00 -3.13
C VAL A 41 -8.39 -28.13 -3.20
N ILE A 42 -9.54 -28.71 -3.50
CA ILE A 42 -10.79 -28.02 -3.80
C ILE A 42 -11.72 -28.15 -2.58
N LEU A 43 -11.97 -27.07 -1.90
CA LEU A 43 -12.91 -27.01 -0.79
C LEU A 43 -14.34 -27.02 -1.33
N ALA A 44 -15.14 -27.97 -0.85
CA ALA A 44 -16.56 -28.07 -1.22
C ALA A 44 -17.32 -26.79 -0.78
N ASN A 45 -18.26 -26.36 -1.62
CA ASN A 45 -19.14 -25.24 -1.33
C ASN A 45 -19.91 -25.47 -0.01
N GLY A 46 -20.18 -24.41 0.70
CA GLY A 46 -20.97 -24.43 1.95
C GLY A 46 -20.29 -23.73 3.11
N GLU A 47 -20.82 -23.95 4.28
CA GLU A 47 -20.35 -23.36 5.53
C GLU A 47 -19.23 -24.22 6.13
N TRP A 48 -18.12 -23.57 6.46
CA TRP A 48 -16.95 -24.12 7.14
C TRP A 48 -16.79 -23.42 8.48
N LYS A 49 -17.52 -23.90 9.49
CA LYS A 49 -17.53 -23.31 10.83
C LYS A 49 -16.35 -23.84 11.66
N ASP A 50 -15.67 -22.93 12.36
CA ASP A 50 -14.55 -23.22 13.25
C ASP A 50 -13.42 -24.03 12.57
N ALA A 51 -13.21 -23.79 11.26
CA ALA A 51 -12.26 -24.53 10.45
C ALA A 51 -10.84 -23.97 10.58
N ALA A 52 -9.97 -24.66 11.33
CA ALA A 52 -8.55 -24.36 11.42
C ALA A 52 -7.80 -25.05 10.27
N ILE A 53 -7.65 -24.37 9.15
CA ILE A 53 -7.01 -24.90 7.95
C ILE A 53 -5.49 -24.70 8.02
N VAL A 54 -4.72 -25.77 7.76
CA VAL A 54 -3.27 -25.72 7.59
C VAL A 54 -2.94 -26.19 6.18
N PHE A 55 -2.53 -25.26 5.34
CA PHE A 55 -2.02 -25.51 3.99
C PHE A 55 -0.51 -25.44 4.00
N ASP A 56 0.11 -26.59 4.29
CA ASP A 56 1.55 -26.77 4.50
C ASP A 56 2.08 -27.76 3.47
N ALA A 57 2.69 -27.25 2.39
CA ALA A 57 3.19 -28.01 1.26
C ALA A 57 4.27 -27.21 0.52
N ASP A 58 4.95 -27.86 -0.43
CA ASP A 58 5.98 -27.24 -1.24
C ASP A 58 5.70 -27.52 -2.73
N GLY A 59 5.24 -26.47 -3.44
CA GLY A 59 5.10 -26.45 -4.89
C GLY A 59 6.39 -26.05 -5.59
N THR A 60 6.31 -25.73 -6.88
CA THR A 60 7.38 -25.11 -7.64
C THR A 60 6.85 -23.94 -8.44
N LYS A 61 7.73 -23.09 -8.97
CA LYS A 61 7.36 -21.94 -9.78
C LYS A 61 6.49 -22.34 -10.97
N GLU A 62 6.83 -23.45 -11.62
CA GLU A 62 6.12 -23.98 -12.82
C GLU A 62 4.88 -24.79 -12.44
N LYS A 63 4.85 -25.33 -11.22
CA LYS A 63 3.79 -26.19 -10.70
C LYS A 63 3.43 -25.81 -9.26
N PRO A 64 2.79 -24.65 -9.05
CA PRO A 64 2.32 -24.29 -7.71
C PRO A 64 1.23 -25.26 -7.25
N ILE A 65 1.11 -25.43 -5.93
CA ILE A 65 -0.01 -26.17 -5.35
C ILE A 65 -1.12 -25.17 -4.99
N THR A 66 -2.36 -25.51 -5.33
CA THR A 66 -3.50 -24.58 -5.15
C THR A 66 -4.51 -25.12 -4.15
N LEU A 67 -4.85 -24.33 -3.13
CA LEU A 67 -6.03 -24.50 -2.28
C LEU A 67 -7.10 -23.52 -2.76
N CYS A 68 -8.23 -24.00 -3.25
CA CYS A 68 -9.27 -23.11 -3.79
C CYS A 68 -10.68 -23.52 -3.37
N ALA A 69 -11.59 -22.55 -3.43
CA ALA A 69 -13.02 -22.84 -3.37
C ALA A 69 -13.47 -23.62 -4.61
N GLU A 70 -14.43 -24.53 -4.48
CA GLU A 70 -15.09 -25.18 -5.60
C GLU A 70 -15.77 -24.17 -6.53
N ILE A 71 -16.45 -23.20 -5.92
CA ILE A 71 -16.95 -21.99 -6.60
C ILE A 71 -16.50 -20.81 -5.75
N SER A 72 -15.77 -19.88 -6.33
CA SER A 72 -15.25 -18.70 -5.63
C SER A 72 -16.37 -17.96 -4.89
N GLY A 73 -16.14 -17.65 -3.61
CA GLY A 73 -17.08 -17.01 -2.71
C GLY A 73 -18.17 -17.91 -2.10
N LYS A 74 -18.26 -19.18 -2.51
CA LYS A 74 -19.24 -20.14 -1.97
C LYS A 74 -18.69 -21.02 -0.84
N VAL A 75 -17.43 -20.94 -0.54
CA VAL A 75 -16.80 -21.53 0.67
C VAL A 75 -16.79 -20.45 1.74
N ILE A 76 -17.72 -20.54 2.69
CA ILE A 76 -17.93 -19.53 3.73
C ILE A 76 -17.28 -20.00 5.03
N LEU A 77 -16.18 -19.36 5.40
CA LEU A 77 -15.48 -19.62 6.65
C LEU A 77 -15.98 -18.66 7.73
N ASN A 78 -16.53 -19.20 8.80
CA ASN A 78 -17.08 -18.42 9.92
C ASN A 78 -16.70 -19.01 11.28
N GLY A 79 -17.32 -18.51 12.36
CA GLY A 79 -16.92 -18.89 13.71
C GLY A 79 -15.47 -18.54 13.97
N ASN A 80 -14.69 -19.47 14.50
CA ASN A 80 -13.26 -19.31 14.79
C ASN A 80 -12.39 -19.91 13.67
N SER A 81 -12.77 -19.68 12.41
CA SER A 81 -12.03 -20.22 11.28
C SER A 81 -10.76 -19.43 10.98
N SER A 82 -9.70 -20.13 10.60
CA SER A 82 -8.39 -19.54 10.27
C SER A 82 -7.65 -20.36 9.22
N LEU A 83 -6.66 -19.72 8.55
CA LEU A 83 -5.83 -20.36 7.55
C LEU A 83 -4.35 -20.07 7.81
N LYS A 84 -3.55 -21.11 7.84
CA LYS A 84 -2.08 -21.03 7.81
C LYS A 84 -1.58 -21.51 6.46
N ILE A 85 -0.69 -20.74 5.85
CA ILE A 85 -0.04 -21.02 4.57
C ILE A 85 1.46 -21.17 4.87
N ALA A 86 2.06 -22.32 4.60
CA ALA A 86 3.48 -22.57 4.92
C ALA A 86 4.15 -23.41 3.84
N GLY A 87 5.34 -23.00 3.42
CA GLY A 87 6.12 -23.61 2.35
C GLY A 87 6.18 -22.73 1.10
N ASP A 88 6.52 -23.33 -0.04
CA ASP A 88 6.87 -22.58 -1.24
C ASP A 88 5.84 -22.75 -2.37
N TYR A 89 5.64 -21.67 -3.13
CA TYR A 89 4.79 -21.66 -4.35
C TYR A 89 3.38 -22.21 -4.13
N LEU A 90 2.68 -21.66 -3.12
CA LEU A 90 1.32 -22.01 -2.79
C LEU A 90 0.35 -20.93 -3.26
N ILE A 91 -0.83 -21.33 -3.72
CA ILE A 91 -1.91 -20.41 -4.13
C ILE A 91 -3.15 -20.70 -3.30
N VAL A 92 -3.73 -19.66 -2.69
CA VAL A 92 -5.05 -19.72 -2.06
C VAL A 92 -5.99 -18.83 -2.85
N ASP A 93 -7.14 -19.36 -3.28
CA ASP A 93 -8.05 -18.71 -4.22
C ASP A 93 -9.53 -18.85 -3.85
N GLY A 94 -10.25 -17.76 -3.84
CA GLY A 94 -11.72 -17.73 -3.85
C GLY A 94 -12.42 -17.98 -2.52
N LEU A 95 -11.75 -17.85 -1.37
CA LEU A 95 -12.31 -18.07 -0.05
C LEU A 95 -13.12 -16.85 0.46
N ASN A 96 -14.08 -17.10 1.36
CA ASN A 96 -14.91 -16.06 1.94
C ASN A 96 -14.97 -16.21 3.47
N PHE A 97 -14.21 -15.39 4.22
CA PHE A 97 -14.29 -15.28 5.67
C PHE A 97 -15.36 -14.27 6.05
N LEU A 98 -16.45 -14.72 6.62
CA LEU A 98 -17.61 -13.87 6.90
C LEU A 98 -18.17 -14.08 8.30
N GLY A 99 -18.24 -12.98 9.10
CA GLY A 99 -18.99 -12.97 10.36
C GLY A 99 -18.41 -13.86 11.48
N GLY A 100 -17.10 -14.07 11.48
CA GLY A 100 -16.39 -14.82 12.52
C GLY A 100 -15.39 -13.97 13.30
N TYR A 101 -14.52 -14.62 14.07
CA TYR A 101 -13.37 -14.01 14.74
C TYR A 101 -12.37 -15.09 15.17
N ILE A 102 -11.19 -14.65 15.58
CA ILE A 102 -10.18 -15.50 16.23
C ILE A 102 -9.74 -14.87 17.54
N GLU A 103 -9.22 -15.70 18.47
CA GLU A 103 -8.80 -15.23 19.78
C GLU A 103 -7.43 -14.53 19.76
N LYS A 104 -6.55 -14.90 18.84
CA LYS A 104 -5.19 -14.35 18.73
C LYS A 104 -4.54 -14.65 17.38
N GLY A 105 -3.51 -13.89 17.02
CA GLY A 105 -2.68 -14.13 15.84
C GLY A 105 -3.20 -13.45 14.59
N ALA A 106 -3.47 -14.20 13.54
CA ALA A 106 -4.06 -13.70 12.32
C ALA A 106 -5.08 -14.68 11.74
N VAL A 107 -6.12 -14.16 11.06
CA VAL A 107 -7.12 -14.98 10.36
C VAL A 107 -6.42 -15.78 9.24
N ILE A 108 -5.55 -15.12 8.48
CA ILE A 108 -4.69 -15.75 7.48
C ILE A 108 -3.23 -15.44 7.82
N GLU A 109 -2.43 -16.47 8.03
CA GLU A 109 -1.03 -16.33 8.44
C GLU A 109 -0.10 -17.08 7.46
N PHE A 110 0.87 -16.37 6.90
CA PHE A 110 1.84 -16.95 5.94
C PHE A 110 2.98 -17.66 6.64
N ARG A 111 2.65 -18.50 7.60
CA ARG A 111 3.55 -19.45 8.28
C ARG A 111 2.75 -20.51 9.04
N ASN A 112 3.41 -21.61 9.39
CA ASN A 112 2.90 -22.60 10.33
C ASN A 112 3.84 -22.70 11.55
N GLY A 113 3.42 -22.07 12.65
CA GLY A 113 4.28 -21.89 13.83
C GLY A 113 5.44 -20.92 13.56
N THR A 114 6.56 -21.10 14.27
CA THR A 114 7.75 -20.23 14.15
C THR A 114 8.83 -20.81 13.23
N LYS A 115 8.65 -22.04 12.71
CA LYS A 115 9.68 -22.78 12.01
C LYS A 115 9.51 -22.84 10.49
N LYS A 116 8.30 -22.69 9.98
CA LYS A 116 8.04 -22.77 8.54
C LYS A 116 7.24 -21.57 8.07
N GLU A 117 7.90 -20.69 7.36
CA GLU A 117 7.31 -19.53 6.71
C GLU A 117 6.84 -19.88 5.29
N SER A 118 6.08 -18.99 4.68
CA SER A 118 5.61 -19.12 3.30
C SER A 118 6.45 -18.24 2.38
N ASN A 119 6.87 -18.78 1.23
CA ASN A 119 7.60 -18.02 0.23
C ASN A 119 6.99 -18.22 -1.16
N HIS A 120 7.10 -17.20 -2.00
CA HIS A 120 6.56 -17.22 -3.37
C HIS A 120 5.10 -17.65 -3.44
N SER A 121 4.34 -17.44 -2.37
CA SER A 121 2.95 -17.87 -2.26
C SER A 121 1.99 -16.70 -2.48
N ARG A 122 0.75 -17.02 -2.86
CA ARG A 122 -0.25 -16.04 -3.26
C ARG A 122 -1.58 -16.28 -2.55
N LEU A 123 -2.15 -15.22 -2.00
CA LEU A 123 -3.55 -15.13 -1.57
C LEU A 123 -4.30 -14.26 -2.57
N THR A 124 -5.32 -14.80 -3.22
CA THR A 124 -6.07 -14.07 -4.26
C THR A 124 -7.57 -14.32 -4.17
N ASN A 125 -8.37 -13.42 -4.75
CA ASN A 125 -9.84 -13.52 -4.84
C ASN A 125 -10.55 -13.87 -3.51
N THR A 126 -9.97 -13.47 -2.38
CA THR A 126 -10.44 -13.83 -1.04
C THR A 126 -11.10 -12.64 -0.36
N VAL A 127 -12.18 -12.89 0.35
CA VAL A 127 -12.91 -11.89 1.15
C VAL A 127 -12.67 -12.13 2.63
N ILE A 128 -12.46 -11.04 3.39
CA ILE A 128 -12.60 -11.02 4.85
C ILE A 128 -13.52 -9.85 5.20
N GLU A 129 -14.70 -10.14 5.68
CA GLU A 129 -15.71 -9.14 5.99
C GLU A 129 -16.37 -9.39 7.33
N ASN A 130 -16.52 -8.32 8.15
CA ASN A 130 -17.15 -8.40 9.47
C ASN A 130 -16.58 -9.51 10.38
N TYR A 131 -15.31 -9.83 10.21
CA TYR A 131 -14.62 -10.88 10.98
C TYR A 131 -14.06 -10.28 12.26
N ASN A 132 -14.96 -10.01 13.23
CA ASN A 132 -14.76 -9.14 14.38
C ASN A 132 -14.92 -9.86 15.72
N HIS A 133 -13.87 -9.83 16.55
CA HIS A 133 -13.95 -10.30 17.93
C HIS A 133 -14.96 -9.45 18.73
N PRO A 134 -15.79 -10.05 19.61
CA PRO A 134 -16.74 -9.30 20.46
C PRO A 134 -16.04 -8.26 21.36
N ASP A 135 -14.86 -8.60 21.91
CA ASP A 135 -14.01 -7.66 22.64
C ASP A 135 -13.14 -6.88 21.65
N LYS A 136 -13.40 -5.58 21.55
CA LYS A 136 -12.71 -4.66 20.63
C LYS A 136 -11.26 -4.39 21.02
N THR A 137 -10.82 -4.75 22.20
CA THR A 137 -9.44 -4.57 22.69
C THR A 137 -8.51 -5.72 22.30
N VAL A 138 -9.05 -6.83 21.80
CA VAL A 138 -8.25 -7.96 21.33
C VAL A 138 -7.50 -7.61 20.05
N ASP A 139 -6.18 -7.56 20.16
CA ASP A 139 -5.30 -7.24 19.03
C ASP A 139 -4.99 -8.48 18.19
N TYR A 140 -5.71 -8.66 17.07
CA TYR A 140 -5.32 -9.62 16.05
C TYR A 140 -5.38 -9.04 14.63
N LYS A 141 -4.72 -9.68 13.69
CA LYS A 141 -4.60 -9.25 12.30
C LYS A 141 -5.53 -10.08 11.42
N TRP A 142 -5.95 -9.51 10.30
CA TRP A 142 -6.63 -10.32 9.30
C TRP A 142 -5.63 -11.07 8.43
N VAL A 143 -4.56 -10.40 7.98
CA VAL A 143 -3.50 -11.03 7.19
C VAL A 143 -2.14 -10.73 7.79
N SER A 144 -1.34 -11.76 8.05
CA SER A 144 0.06 -11.66 8.48
C SER A 144 0.98 -12.28 7.44
N LEU A 145 1.81 -11.46 6.80
CA LEU A 145 2.83 -11.89 5.84
C LEU A 145 4.17 -12.11 6.54
N TYR A 146 4.71 -13.30 6.40
CA TYR A 146 6.05 -13.72 6.80
C TYR A 146 6.79 -14.25 5.57
N GLY A 147 8.10 -14.48 5.68
CA GLY A 147 8.93 -15.00 4.59
C GLY A 147 9.16 -13.99 3.47
N THR A 148 9.26 -14.49 2.22
CA THR A 148 9.67 -13.67 1.09
C THR A 148 8.83 -13.91 -0.16
N HIS A 149 8.74 -12.88 -1.04
CA HIS A 149 8.10 -12.93 -2.37
C HIS A 149 6.63 -13.40 -2.37
N ASN A 150 5.92 -13.19 -1.26
CA ASN A 150 4.49 -13.50 -1.21
C ASN A 150 3.67 -12.37 -1.82
N ARG A 151 2.51 -12.71 -2.35
CA ARG A 151 1.58 -11.78 -2.97
C ARG A 151 0.19 -11.88 -2.34
N VAL A 152 -0.42 -10.71 -2.09
CA VAL A 152 -1.84 -10.59 -1.71
C VAL A 152 -2.50 -9.70 -2.73
N ASP A 153 -3.40 -10.25 -3.54
CA ASP A 153 -4.03 -9.51 -4.62
C ASP A 153 -5.50 -9.87 -4.83
N HIS A 154 -6.24 -8.96 -5.46
CA HIS A 154 -7.66 -9.13 -5.76
C HIS A 154 -8.49 -9.61 -4.56
N CYS A 155 -8.09 -9.20 -3.35
CA CYS A 155 -8.81 -9.47 -2.12
C CYS A 155 -9.70 -8.30 -1.71
N TYR A 156 -10.75 -8.57 -0.97
CA TYR A 156 -11.67 -7.58 -0.41
C TYR A 156 -11.68 -7.65 1.11
N PHE A 157 -11.45 -6.52 1.74
CA PHE A 157 -11.39 -6.40 3.19
C PHE A 157 -12.32 -5.29 3.66
N ARG A 158 -13.30 -5.62 4.50
CA ARG A 158 -14.29 -4.63 4.96
C ARG A 158 -14.66 -4.80 6.42
N ASN A 159 -14.77 -3.65 7.10
CA ASN A 159 -15.31 -3.50 8.45
C ASN A 159 -14.57 -4.32 9.52
N LYS A 160 -13.23 -4.12 9.58
CA LYS A 160 -12.44 -4.50 10.75
C LYS A 160 -12.64 -3.44 11.84
N ALA A 161 -13.51 -3.70 12.80
CA ALA A 161 -14.02 -2.71 13.75
C ALA A 161 -13.34 -2.75 15.15
N TYR A 162 -12.10 -3.27 15.25
CA TYR A 162 -11.36 -3.37 16.51
C TYR A 162 -9.85 -3.34 16.26
N GLN A 163 -9.10 -3.36 17.36
CA GLN A 163 -7.65 -3.14 17.41
C GLN A 163 -6.84 -4.16 16.60
N GLY A 164 -5.66 -3.75 16.17
CA GLY A 164 -4.72 -4.49 15.35
C GLY A 164 -4.79 -4.14 13.87
N CYS A 165 -3.63 -4.04 13.21
CA CYS A 165 -3.57 -3.80 11.78
C CYS A 165 -4.43 -4.79 11.00
N LEU A 166 -4.97 -4.39 9.86
CA LEU A 166 -5.67 -5.31 9.00
C LEU A 166 -4.67 -6.28 8.33
N LEU A 167 -3.68 -5.74 7.64
CA LEU A 167 -2.60 -6.49 7.00
C LEU A 167 -1.25 -6.05 7.56
N VAL A 168 -0.39 -6.99 7.93
CA VAL A 168 0.96 -6.70 8.42
C VAL A 168 2.02 -7.52 7.70
N VAL A 169 3.12 -6.86 7.32
CA VAL A 169 4.36 -7.48 6.85
C VAL A 169 5.31 -7.56 8.03
N TRP A 170 5.67 -8.76 8.41
CA TRP A 170 6.67 -9.03 9.43
C TRP A 170 8.05 -9.15 8.80
N LEU A 171 9.01 -8.41 9.35
CA LEU A 171 10.39 -8.44 8.88
C LEU A 171 11.19 -9.52 9.60
N SER A 172 12.28 -9.93 8.95
CA SER A 172 13.36 -10.75 9.48
C SER A 172 14.70 -10.15 9.07
N ASP A 173 15.79 -10.90 9.22
CA ASP A 173 17.11 -10.55 8.71
C ASP A 173 17.24 -10.61 7.18
N LYS A 174 16.20 -11.13 6.51
CA LYS A 174 16.12 -11.22 5.04
C LYS A 174 15.06 -10.26 4.49
N PRO A 175 15.31 -9.63 3.32
CA PRO A 175 14.31 -8.80 2.65
C PRO A 175 13.05 -9.58 2.26
N ASN A 176 11.89 -8.95 2.38
CA ASN A 176 10.61 -9.60 2.10
C ASN A 176 10.26 -9.69 0.62
N TYR A 177 10.44 -8.62 -0.17
CA TYR A 177 10.01 -8.52 -1.58
C TYR A 177 8.55 -8.91 -1.79
N HIS A 178 7.65 -8.57 -0.86
CA HIS A 178 6.23 -8.85 -0.99
C HIS A 178 5.56 -7.91 -1.99
N LEU A 179 4.49 -8.39 -2.63
CA LEU A 179 3.61 -7.60 -3.49
C LEU A 179 2.19 -7.60 -2.92
N ILE A 180 1.65 -6.42 -2.65
CA ILE A 180 0.28 -6.21 -2.18
C ILE A 180 -0.41 -5.34 -3.21
N ASP A 181 -1.23 -5.94 -4.10
CA ASP A 181 -1.75 -5.23 -5.26
C ASP A 181 -3.20 -5.57 -5.60
N SER A 182 -3.86 -4.63 -6.28
CA SER A 182 -5.21 -4.82 -6.82
C SER A 182 -6.27 -5.23 -5.77
N ASN A 183 -6.01 -4.96 -4.49
CA ASN A 183 -6.96 -5.22 -3.41
C ASN A 183 -7.93 -4.06 -3.25
N TYR A 184 -9.13 -4.36 -2.76
CA TYR A 184 -10.08 -3.37 -2.29
C TYR A 184 -10.15 -3.39 -0.76
N PHE A 185 -9.58 -2.38 -0.14
CA PHE A 185 -9.72 -2.09 1.29
C PHE A 185 -10.89 -1.13 1.46
N ALA A 186 -12.00 -1.63 1.98
CA ALA A 186 -13.22 -0.86 2.17
C ALA A 186 -13.37 -0.44 3.63
N TYR A 187 -14.41 0.29 3.91
CA TYR A 187 -14.75 0.90 5.19
C TYR A 187 -14.10 0.24 6.42
N ARG A 188 -13.33 1.03 7.15
CA ARG A 188 -12.86 0.73 8.50
C ARG A 188 -13.21 1.90 9.41
N PRO A 189 -14.00 1.71 10.49
CA PRO A 189 -14.39 2.79 11.39
C PRO A 189 -13.17 3.33 12.14
N ASP A 190 -13.21 4.60 12.53
CA ASP A 190 -12.26 5.20 13.45
C ASP A 190 -12.32 4.46 14.80
N LEU A 191 -11.16 4.00 15.27
CA LEU A 191 -11.05 3.30 16.54
C LEU A 191 -10.75 4.25 17.71
N GLY A 192 -10.45 5.53 17.43
CA GLY A 192 -10.11 6.54 18.44
C GLY A 192 -8.76 6.32 19.12
N ASN A 193 -7.99 5.30 18.73
CA ASN A 193 -6.70 4.95 19.32
C ASN A 193 -5.77 4.27 18.30
N ASN A 194 -4.52 4.05 18.71
CA ASN A 194 -3.49 3.39 17.90
C ASN A 194 -3.83 1.90 17.63
N GLY A 195 -3.37 1.35 16.52
CA GLY A 195 -3.59 -0.04 16.10
C GLY A 195 -4.70 -0.20 15.05
N GLY A 196 -5.07 0.89 14.39
CA GLY A 196 -6.09 0.92 13.34
C GLY A 196 -5.57 0.91 11.90
N GLU A 197 -4.28 0.66 11.68
CA GLU A 197 -3.67 0.70 10.35
C GLU A 197 -4.30 -0.34 9.40
N ILE A 198 -4.52 0.05 8.15
CA ILE A 198 -4.93 -0.90 7.10
C ILE A 198 -3.73 -1.78 6.72
N ILE A 199 -2.59 -1.17 6.39
CA ILE A 199 -1.35 -1.89 6.08
C ILE A 199 -0.23 -1.37 6.97
N ARG A 200 0.48 -2.29 7.62
CA ARG A 200 1.73 -1.98 8.30
C ARG A 200 2.87 -2.80 7.70
N VAL A 201 3.92 -2.13 7.26
CA VAL A 201 5.14 -2.79 6.75
C VAL A 201 6.26 -2.64 7.77
N GLY A 202 6.52 -3.71 8.51
CA GLY A 202 7.54 -3.75 9.56
C GLY A 202 7.06 -3.35 10.95
N THR A 203 8.02 -3.23 11.86
CA THR A 203 7.87 -2.77 13.24
C THR A 203 9.00 -1.80 13.58
N SER A 204 8.88 -1.09 14.69
CA SER A 204 9.91 -0.13 15.11
C SER A 204 11.28 -0.79 15.29
N ASP A 205 11.34 -1.98 15.88
CA ASP A 205 12.60 -2.70 16.13
C ASP A 205 13.33 -3.12 14.85
N TRP A 206 12.59 -3.34 13.77
CA TRP A 206 13.09 -3.75 12.46
C TRP A 206 13.14 -2.59 11.45
N SER A 207 12.93 -1.36 11.88
CA SER A 207 12.71 -0.21 11.00
C SER A 207 13.88 0.12 10.07
N MET A 208 15.09 -0.27 10.40
CA MET A 208 16.29 -0.04 9.58
C MET A 208 16.66 -1.23 8.69
N TYR A 209 15.82 -2.27 8.66
CA TYR A 209 16.01 -3.42 7.78
C TYR A 209 15.25 -3.25 6.45
N PRO A 210 15.83 -3.73 5.33
CA PRO A 210 15.19 -3.62 4.03
C PRO A 210 14.02 -4.60 3.90
N SER A 211 12.88 -4.11 3.41
CA SER A 211 11.74 -4.96 3.07
C SER A 211 11.55 -5.10 1.56
N TYR A 212 11.76 -4.03 0.80
CA TYR A 212 11.46 -3.96 -0.65
C TYR A 212 10.02 -4.40 -0.98
N THR A 213 9.11 -4.23 -0.02
CA THR A 213 7.68 -4.50 -0.25
C THR A 213 7.09 -3.44 -1.18
N VAL A 214 6.32 -3.90 -2.15
CA VAL A 214 5.58 -3.05 -3.08
C VAL A 214 4.09 -3.11 -2.74
N VAL A 215 3.48 -1.94 -2.52
CA VAL A 215 2.03 -1.77 -2.33
C VAL A 215 1.52 -0.95 -3.50
N GLU A 216 0.81 -1.57 -4.45
CA GLU A 216 0.42 -0.89 -5.68
C GLU A 216 -0.99 -1.23 -6.16
N LYS A 217 -1.59 -0.31 -6.91
CA LYS A 217 -2.89 -0.54 -7.59
C LYS A 217 -4.00 -1.02 -6.65
N ASN A 218 -3.92 -0.66 -5.36
CA ASN A 218 -4.98 -0.93 -4.41
C ASN A 218 -5.98 0.23 -4.38
N TYR A 219 -7.21 -0.06 -4.03
CA TYR A 219 -8.27 0.89 -3.77
C TYR A 219 -8.60 0.91 -2.29
N PHE A 220 -8.47 2.08 -1.67
CA PHE A 220 -8.79 2.32 -0.27
C PHE A 220 -9.98 3.27 -0.21
N GLU A 221 -11.09 2.85 0.38
CA GLU A 221 -12.30 3.64 0.51
C GLU A 221 -12.75 3.71 1.98
N GLN A 222 -12.84 4.91 2.53
CA GLN A 222 -13.28 5.16 3.90
C GLN A 222 -12.50 4.35 4.94
N CYS A 223 -11.21 4.22 4.73
CA CYS A 223 -10.29 3.55 5.63
C CYS A 223 -9.84 4.53 6.73
N SER A 224 -10.53 4.54 7.88
CA SER A 224 -10.37 5.56 8.92
C SER A 224 -9.98 5.00 10.29
N GLY A 225 -9.41 3.79 10.36
CA GLY A 225 -9.13 3.08 11.61
C GLY A 225 -8.22 3.82 12.58
N GLU A 226 -7.24 4.58 12.09
CA GLU A 226 -6.39 5.51 12.85
C GLU A 226 -5.71 6.51 11.91
N ARG A 227 -4.78 7.31 12.46
CA ARG A 227 -4.02 8.34 11.71
C ARG A 227 -3.15 7.78 10.58
N GLU A 228 -2.72 6.53 10.65
CA GLU A 228 -1.85 5.87 9.68
C GLU A 228 -2.66 4.85 8.87
N ILE A 229 -3.19 5.23 7.70
CA ILE A 229 -3.85 4.28 6.80
C ILE A 229 -2.84 3.21 6.38
N ILE A 230 -1.66 3.67 5.93
CA ILE A 230 -0.49 2.82 5.74
C ILE A 230 0.60 3.31 6.68
N SER A 231 1.15 2.42 7.49
CA SER A 231 2.28 2.67 8.38
C SER A 231 3.54 1.97 7.87
N ASN A 232 4.40 2.70 7.19
CA ASN A 232 5.71 2.19 6.79
C ASN A 232 6.67 2.22 7.99
N LYS A 233 7.24 1.06 8.33
CA LYS A 233 8.24 0.91 9.40
C LYS A 233 9.41 0.01 8.94
N SER A 234 9.94 0.29 7.75
CA SER A 234 11.12 -0.39 7.18
C SER A 234 11.66 0.39 5.98
N VAL A 235 12.81 0.00 5.45
CA VAL A 235 13.48 0.74 4.36
C VAL A 235 13.20 0.15 2.99
N TYR A 236 13.33 0.98 1.93
CA TYR A 236 13.24 0.65 0.50
C TYR A 236 11.89 0.12 0.03
N ASN A 237 10.79 0.53 0.66
CA ASN A 237 9.45 0.17 0.20
C ASN A 237 8.94 1.12 -0.87
N THR A 238 8.04 0.62 -1.71
CA THR A 238 7.40 1.39 -2.79
C THR A 238 5.88 1.37 -2.62
N TYR A 239 5.27 2.55 -2.64
CA TYR A 239 3.83 2.78 -2.58
C TYR A 239 3.40 3.52 -3.83
N ARG A 240 2.75 2.83 -4.78
CA ARG A 240 2.47 3.44 -6.09
C ARG A 240 1.13 3.03 -6.70
N TYR A 241 0.58 3.93 -7.49
CA TYR A 241 -0.66 3.71 -8.26
C TYR A 241 -1.86 3.28 -7.40
N ASN A 242 -1.84 3.58 -6.10
CA ASN A 242 -2.96 3.35 -5.22
C ASN A 242 -3.93 4.52 -5.31
N THR A 243 -5.20 4.26 -5.02
CA THR A 243 -6.22 5.30 -4.91
C THR A 243 -6.83 5.27 -3.52
N PHE A 244 -6.86 6.43 -2.87
CA PHE A 244 -7.44 6.65 -1.55
C PHE A 244 -8.64 7.57 -1.69
N VAL A 245 -9.82 7.12 -1.24
CA VAL A 245 -11.07 7.89 -1.28
C VAL A 245 -11.64 8.02 0.12
N GLU A 246 -11.83 9.25 0.58
CA GLU A 246 -12.45 9.60 1.87
C GLU A 246 -11.78 8.89 3.08
N CYS A 247 -10.48 8.64 3.00
CA CYS A 247 -9.72 8.00 4.07
C CYS A 247 -9.26 9.04 5.08
N GLN A 248 -9.73 8.93 6.33
CA GLN A 248 -9.32 9.83 7.42
C GLN A 248 -8.01 9.36 8.03
N GLY A 249 -6.91 9.95 7.59
CA GLY A 249 -5.55 9.55 7.92
C GLY A 249 -4.60 9.76 6.74
N ALA A 250 -3.38 9.27 6.84
CA ALA A 250 -2.34 9.45 5.82
C ALA A 250 -1.57 8.15 5.51
N LEU A 251 -0.99 8.08 4.31
CA LEU A 251 0.12 7.19 4.04
C LEU A 251 1.34 7.75 4.79
N THR A 252 1.77 7.06 5.83
CA THR A 252 2.81 7.54 6.73
C THR A 252 4.10 6.76 6.57
N LEU A 253 5.17 7.45 6.19
CA LEU A 253 6.54 6.95 6.24
C LEU A 253 7.04 7.11 7.69
N ARG A 254 6.56 6.20 8.57
CA ARG A 254 6.65 6.34 10.04
C ARG A 254 8.03 6.08 10.58
N HIS A 255 8.71 5.07 10.03
CA HIS A 255 10.09 4.68 10.34
C HIS A 255 10.75 4.12 9.09
N GLY A 256 12.07 3.97 9.12
CA GLY A 256 12.87 3.58 7.99
C GLY A 256 13.15 4.73 7.04
N ASN A 257 13.88 4.46 5.98
CA ASN A 257 14.40 5.46 5.05
C ASN A 257 14.25 5.00 3.60
N ASN A 258 14.49 5.90 2.65
CA ASN A 258 14.61 5.60 1.22
C ASN A 258 13.39 4.85 0.62
N CYS A 259 12.18 5.27 1.00
CA CYS A 259 10.95 4.77 0.41
C CYS A 259 10.47 5.70 -0.69
N ASP A 260 9.84 5.12 -1.71
CA ASP A 260 9.25 5.85 -2.83
C ASP A 260 7.72 5.83 -2.75
N VAL A 261 7.09 7.02 -2.88
CA VAL A 261 5.62 7.20 -2.92
C VAL A 261 5.28 7.93 -4.20
N TYR A 262 4.72 7.25 -5.19
CA TYR A 262 4.44 7.89 -6.48
C TYR A 262 3.24 7.32 -7.23
N GLY A 263 2.68 8.14 -8.10
CA GLY A 263 1.56 7.75 -8.97
C GLY A 263 0.27 7.48 -8.21
N ASN A 264 0.15 7.93 -6.95
CA ASN A 264 -1.03 7.68 -6.15
C ASN A 264 -2.04 8.82 -6.29
N TYR A 265 -3.32 8.48 -6.15
CA TYR A 265 -4.44 9.42 -6.13
C TYR A 265 -5.05 9.48 -4.73
N PHE A 266 -5.23 10.70 -4.20
CA PHE A 266 -5.87 10.97 -2.92
C PHE A 266 -7.07 11.88 -3.14
N PHE A 267 -8.28 11.36 -2.96
CA PHE A 267 -9.54 12.09 -3.10
C PHE A 267 -10.20 12.25 -1.74
N GLY A 268 -10.18 13.45 -1.20
CA GLY A 268 -10.78 13.77 0.10
C GLY A 268 -12.28 13.97 0.05
N ASN A 269 -12.81 14.39 -1.11
CA ASN A 269 -14.23 14.74 -1.30
C ASN A 269 -14.76 15.70 -0.22
N ASN A 270 -13.88 16.56 0.35
CA ASN A 270 -14.16 17.46 1.45
C ASN A 270 -14.56 16.76 2.76
N VAL A 271 -14.22 15.51 2.94
CA VAL A 271 -14.44 14.79 4.20
C VAL A 271 -13.35 15.21 5.21
N LYS A 272 -13.79 15.63 6.40
CA LYS A 272 -12.89 16.09 7.48
C LYS A 272 -11.89 15.00 7.87
N GLY A 273 -10.63 15.38 8.08
CA GLY A 273 -9.56 14.49 8.52
C GLY A 273 -8.92 13.65 7.41
N THR A 274 -9.36 13.81 6.15
CA THR A 274 -8.72 13.14 5.01
C THR A 274 -7.34 13.72 4.74
N GLY A 275 -6.32 12.86 4.66
CA GLY A 275 -4.93 13.24 4.50
C GLY A 275 -4.27 12.60 3.28
N GLY A 276 -3.03 13.02 3.02
CA GLY A 276 -2.23 12.51 1.92
C GLY A 276 -1.01 11.73 2.39
N VAL A 277 0.18 12.32 2.28
CA VAL A 277 1.45 11.68 2.63
C VAL A 277 2.12 12.38 3.81
N ARG A 278 2.56 11.61 4.80
CA ARG A 278 3.29 12.08 5.97
C ARG A 278 4.71 11.53 5.96
N ILE A 279 5.70 12.43 6.02
CA ILE A 279 7.12 12.12 5.89
C ILE A 279 7.82 12.21 7.23
N ILE A 280 8.52 11.12 7.64
CA ILE A 280 9.43 11.04 8.77
C ILE A 280 10.63 10.20 8.33
N GLY A 281 11.87 10.60 8.63
CA GLY A 281 13.10 9.88 8.25
C GLY A 281 13.79 10.46 7.03
N GLU A 282 14.68 9.69 6.42
CA GLU A 282 15.64 10.22 5.44
C GLU A 282 15.45 9.65 4.02
N GLY A 283 15.79 10.45 3.00
CA GLY A 283 15.93 10.01 1.61
C GLY A 283 14.64 9.56 0.92
N HIS A 284 13.49 9.91 1.45
CA HIS A 284 12.21 9.55 0.85
C HIS A 284 11.93 10.37 -0.41
N LYS A 285 11.27 9.75 -1.40
CA LYS A 285 10.82 10.42 -2.61
C LYS A 285 9.31 10.34 -2.72
N VAL A 286 8.66 11.51 -2.86
CA VAL A 286 7.21 11.65 -3.04
C VAL A 286 6.97 12.40 -4.33
N TYR A 287 6.57 11.71 -5.39
CA TYR A 287 6.48 12.32 -6.72
C TYR A 287 5.35 11.77 -7.58
N ASN A 288 4.93 12.55 -8.55
CA ASN A 288 3.82 12.20 -9.46
C ASN A 288 2.54 11.77 -8.73
N ASN A 289 2.24 12.32 -7.54
CA ASN A 289 1.00 12.04 -6.84
C ASN A 289 -0.03 13.15 -7.10
N TYR A 290 -1.29 12.80 -7.01
CA TYR A 290 -2.42 13.72 -7.15
C TYR A 290 -3.24 13.78 -5.87
N PHE A 291 -3.44 15.00 -5.33
CA PHE A 291 -4.14 15.26 -4.08
C PHE A 291 -5.29 16.23 -4.32
N GLN A 292 -6.52 15.81 -4.05
CA GLN A 292 -7.70 16.64 -4.32
C GLN A 292 -8.68 16.65 -3.16
N ASP A 293 -9.16 17.87 -2.82
CA ASP A 293 -10.25 18.11 -1.87
C ASP A 293 -10.04 17.48 -0.49
N LEU A 294 -8.78 17.39 -0.01
CA LEU A 294 -8.42 16.90 1.31
C LEU A 294 -8.67 17.98 2.37
N GLU A 295 -9.25 17.59 3.52
CA GLU A 295 -9.65 18.46 4.62
C GLU A 295 -8.89 18.19 5.94
N GLY A 296 -7.84 17.38 5.89
CA GLY A 296 -6.96 17.16 7.04
C GLY A 296 -6.01 18.32 7.30
N GLU A 297 -5.48 18.40 8.52
CA GLU A 297 -4.52 19.40 8.98
C GLU A 297 -3.39 18.77 9.78
N ASP A 298 -2.29 19.47 9.98
CA ASP A 298 -1.09 19.00 10.68
C ASP A 298 -0.58 17.66 10.09
N ALA A 299 -0.55 16.59 10.88
CA ALA A 299 -0.10 15.27 10.45
C ALA A 299 -0.99 14.62 9.36
N PHE A 300 -2.13 15.24 9.05
CA PHE A 300 -3.10 14.81 8.02
C PHE A 300 -3.18 15.77 6.83
N SER A 301 -2.36 16.80 6.74
CA SER A 301 -2.36 17.66 5.55
C SER A 301 -2.08 16.85 4.29
N ALA A 302 -2.35 17.39 3.11
CA ALA A 302 -2.10 16.69 1.85
C ALA A 302 -0.64 16.23 1.73
N LEU A 303 0.29 17.04 2.25
CA LEU A 303 1.68 16.67 2.48
C LEU A 303 2.15 17.21 3.82
N SER A 304 2.56 16.33 4.73
CA SER A 304 3.14 16.69 6.04
C SER A 304 4.61 16.31 6.11
N ILE A 305 5.48 17.23 6.46
CA ILE A 305 6.91 17.00 6.75
C ILE A 305 7.13 17.24 8.24
N MET A 306 7.47 16.18 8.98
CA MET A 306 7.51 16.21 10.44
C MET A 306 8.84 16.71 10.99
N ASN A 307 8.80 17.29 12.19
CA ASN A 307 10.01 17.46 13.00
C ASN A 307 10.50 16.11 13.53
N GLY A 308 11.79 16.05 13.86
CA GLY A 308 12.44 14.90 14.45
C GLY A 308 12.82 15.10 15.92
N VAL A 309 13.12 13.98 16.57
CA VAL A 309 13.64 13.91 17.95
C VAL A 309 15.16 13.85 17.90
N PRO A 310 15.90 14.66 18.70
CA PRO A 310 17.34 14.54 18.82
C PRO A 310 17.76 13.14 19.30
N ASN A 311 18.74 12.53 18.64
CA ASN A 311 19.21 11.17 18.97
C ASN A 311 18.06 10.15 19.06
N SER A 312 17.13 10.22 18.11
CA SER A 312 15.88 9.45 18.10
C SER A 312 16.12 7.95 18.29
N PRO A 313 15.50 7.27 19.26
CA PRO A 313 15.45 5.83 19.29
C PRO A 313 14.55 5.30 18.17
N LEU A 314 14.64 3.99 17.84
CA LEU A 314 13.95 3.37 16.71
C LEU A 314 12.43 3.57 16.71
N ASN A 315 11.81 3.71 17.87
CA ASN A 315 10.37 3.84 18.02
C ASN A 315 9.86 5.30 18.04
N ARG A 316 10.78 6.30 17.86
CA ARG A 316 10.42 7.72 17.84
C ARG A 316 10.55 8.30 16.42
N TYR A 317 10.64 9.61 16.30
CA TYR A 317 10.61 10.33 15.03
C TYR A 317 12.03 10.70 14.59
N PHE A 318 12.55 10.05 13.59
CA PHE A 318 13.80 10.47 12.97
C PHE A 318 13.63 11.81 12.26
N GLN A 319 14.65 12.66 12.30
CA GLN A 319 14.65 13.92 11.57
C GLN A 319 14.46 13.67 10.07
N VAL A 320 13.59 14.45 9.43
CA VAL A 320 13.46 14.40 7.96
C VAL A 320 14.67 15.06 7.32
N LYS A 321 15.36 14.29 6.48
CA LYS A 321 16.53 14.75 5.74
C LYS A 321 16.49 14.28 4.30
N ASN A 322 16.95 15.12 3.39
CA ASN A 322 17.16 14.78 1.97
C ASN A 322 15.90 14.21 1.28
N ALA A 323 14.70 14.56 1.75
CA ALA A 323 13.48 14.16 1.09
C ALA A 323 13.28 14.95 -0.21
N VAL A 324 12.75 14.28 -1.24
CA VAL A 324 12.41 14.90 -2.52
C VAL A 324 10.91 14.83 -2.73
N VAL A 325 10.26 15.99 -2.82
CA VAL A 325 8.84 16.15 -3.13
C VAL A 325 8.74 16.83 -4.49
N ALA A 326 8.43 16.07 -5.54
CA ALA A 326 8.56 16.60 -6.90
C ALA A 326 7.43 16.14 -7.82
N PHE A 327 7.03 17.02 -8.74
CA PHE A 327 6.02 16.70 -9.77
C PHE A 327 4.69 16.20 -9.19
N ASN A 328 4.26 16.69 -8.03
CA ASN A 328 2.95 16.40 -7.50
C ASN A 328 1.95 17.49 -7.90
N THR A 329 0.67 17.16 -7.91
CA THR A 329 -0.42 18.11 -8.14
C THR A 329 -1.35 18.11 -6.93
N PHE A 330 -1.50 19.29 -6.31
CA PHE A 330 -2.36 19.52 -5.15
C PHE A 330 -3.49 20.46 -5.57
N VAL A 331 -4.74 20.02 -5.41
CA VAL A 331 -5.91 20.79 -5.84
C VAL A 331 -6.95 20.90 -4.73
N ASN A 332 -7.35 22.13 -4.41
CA ASN A 332 -8.41 22.45 -3.47
C ASN A 332 -8.25 21.80 -2.07
N ASN A 333 -7.02 21.46 -1.66
CA ASN A 333 -6.76 20.96 -0.32
C ASN A 333 -6.81 22.12 0.69
N ARG A 334 -7.35 21.87 1.87
CA ARG A 334 -7.38 22.86 2.96
C ARG A 334 -5.97 23.20 3.44
N HIS A 335 -5.13 22.19 3.57
CA HIS A 335 -3.72 22.29 3.93
C HIS A 335 -2.90 21.49 2.92
N SER A 336 -2.26 22.18 1.96
CA SER A 336 -1.55 21.50 0.86
C SER A 336 -0.18 20.99 1.31
N ILE A 337 0.69 21.87 1.82
CA ILE A 337 2.03 21.51 2.29
C ILE A 337 2.26 22.09 3.67
N GLU A 338 2.50 21.26 4.66
CA GLU A 338 2.85 21.68 6.01
C GLU A 338 4.22 21.12 6.43
N ILE A 339 5.09 21.99 6.95
CA ILE A 339 6.50 21.68 7.23
C ILE A 339 6.79 21.96 8.71
N GLY A 340 7.58 21.07 9.32
CA GLY A 340 7.96 21.20 10.72
C GLY A 340 6.86 20.78 11.70
N ILE A 341 5.96 19.91 11.25
CA ILE A 341 4.80 19.47 12.01
C ILE A 341 5.23 18.71 13.27
N GLY A 342 4.49 18.94 14.34
CA GLY A 342 4.71 18.30 15.64
C GLY A 342 5.77 19.00 16.51
N LYS A 343 6.26 20.20 16.12
CA LYS A 343 7.22 20.98 16.89
C LYS A 343 6.81 21.09 18.36
N ASN A 344 7.67 20.63 19.24
CA ASN A 344 7.59 20.76 20.68
C ASN A 344 8.98 20.52 21.29
N ASP A 345 9.10 20.42 22.61
CA ASP A 345 10.37 20.21 23.29
C ASP A 345 11.06 18.89 22.92
N GLU A 346 10.31 17.82 22.58
CA GLU A 346 10.83 16.54 22.14
C GLU A 346 11.11 16.54 20.63
N LEU A 347 10.13 16.96 19.82
CA LEU A 347 10.20 17.04 18.36
C LEU A 347 10.84 18.39 17.95
N SER A 348 12.09 18.59 18.29
CA SER A 348 12.80 19.88 18.21
C SER A 348 13.73 20.02 17.02
N LEU A 349 13.90 18.97 16.19
CA LEU A 349 14.73 19.02 14.99
C LEU A 349 13.89 19.32 13.74
N PRO A 350 14.02 20.52 13.14
CA PRO A 350 13.32 20.83 11.91
C PRO A 350 13.83 19.97 10.74
N PRO A 351 13.03 19.79 9.67
CA PRO A 351 13.48 19.13 8.45
C PRO A 351 14.65 19.85 7.80
N ILE A 352 15.59 19.09 7.19
CA ILE A 352 16.79 19.66 6.56
C ILE A 352 17.07 19.09 5.17
N ASN A 353 17.70 19.91 4.31
CA ASN A 353 18.21 19.52 2.99
C ASN A 353 17.18 18.88 2.07
N CYS A 354 15.89 19.19 2.22
CA CYS A 354 14.85 18.65 1.38
C CYS A 354 14.65 19.49 0.11
N THR A 355 14.09 18.86 -0.92
CA THR A 355 13.78 19.50 -2.20
C THR A 355 12.28 19.47 -2.45
N ILE A 356 11.71 20.64 -2.75
CA ILE A 356 10.32 20.81 -3.20
C ILE A 356 10.34 21.34 -4.62
N ALA A 357 10.01 20.50 -5.62
CA ALA A 357 10.31 20.85 -7.00
C ALA A 357 9.18 20.48 -7.98
N ASN A 358 8.94 21.37 -8.93
CA ASN A 358 8.05 21.12 -10.06
C ASN A 358 6.64 20.67 -9.66
N ASN A 359 6.15 21.09 -8.49
CA ASN A 359 4.80 20.80 -8.03
C ASN A 359 3.82 21.87 -8.49
N ILE A 360 2.57 21.47 -8.75
CA ILE A 360 1.44 22.39 -8.87
C ILE A 360 0.71 22.38 -7.54
N VAL A 361 0.48 23.58 -6.96
CA VAL A 361 -0.40 23.75 -5.79
C VAL A 361 -1.45 24.79 -6.15
N TYR A 362 -2.71 24.36 -6.19
CA TYR A 362 -3.87 25.20 -6.53
C TYR A 362 -4.94 25.05 -5.46
N SER A 363 -5.16 26.06 -4.64
CA SER A 363 -6.21 26.03 -3.63
C SER A 363 -6.61 27.45 -3.17
N THR A 364 -7.90 27.68 -3.07
CA THR A 364 -8.46 28.89 -2.46
C THR A 364 -8.94 28.70 -1.03
N LYS A 365 -8.77 27.49 -0.47
CA LYS A 365 -9.31 27.12 0.86
C LYS A 365 -8.43 27.54 2.04
N GLY A 366 -7.15 27.76 1.81
CA GLY A 366 -6.21 28.08 2.91
C GLY A 366 -4.83 28.45 2.39
N LYS A 367 -3.85 28.46 3.29
CA LYS A 367 -2.45 28.66 2.93
C LYS A 367 -1.94 27.52 2.08
N LEU A 368 -1.20 27.84 1.00
CA LEU A 368 -0.62 26.83 0.13
C LEU A 368 0.55 26.09 0.82
N VAL A 369 1.33 26.84 1.63
CA VAL A 369 2.39 26.29 2.47
C VAL A 369 2.27 26.86 3.88
N LYS A 370 2.53 26.04 4.90
CA LYS A 370 2.62 26.46 6.32
C LYS A 370 3.88 25.88 6.93
N ASN A 371 4.78 26.75 7.41
CA ASN A 371 5.88 26.36 8.26
C ASN A 371 5.43 26.43 9.73
N VAL A 372 5.37 25.28 10.41
CA VAL A 372 5.19 25.19 11.87
C VAL A 372 6.54 25.33 12.57
N ASP A 373 7.58 24.78 11.96
CA ASP A 373 8.97 25.08 12.28
C ASP A 373 9.73 25.41 11.00
N GLU A 374 10.72 26.31 11.09
CA GLU A 374 11.44 26.79 9.91
C GLU A 374 12.37 25.67 9.38
N PRO A 375 12.19 25.21 8.13
CA PRO A 375 13.05 24.18 7.55
C PRO A 375 14.45 24.74 7.26
N GLN A 376 15.45 23.87 7.27
CA GLN A 376 16.83 24.25 7.02
C GLN A 376 17.29 23.75 5.62
N ASN A 377 17.95 24.63 4.85
CA ASN A 377 18.53 24.31 3.55
C ASN A 377 17.56 23.64 2.56
N PHE A 378 16.30 24.08 2.56
CA PHE A 378 15.35 23.57 1.55
C PHE A 378 15.66 24.18 0.18
N LYS A 379 15.63 23.32 -0.83
CA LYS A 379 15.69 23.72 -2.22
C LYS A 379 14.28 23.79 -2.81
N TRP A 380 13.91 24.95 -3.34
CA TRP A 380 12.68 25.17 -4.08
C TRP A 380 13.01 25.47 -5.53
N GLU A 381 12.39 24.75 -6.49
CA GLU A 381 12.60 25.04 -7.91
C GLU A 381 11.43 24.60 -8.78
N GLY A 382 11.11 25.40 -9.78
CA GLY A 382 10.13 25.07 -10.84
C GLY A 382 8.69 24.86 -10.36
N ASN A 383 8.32 25.26 -9.13
CA ASN A 383 6.98 25.10 -8.63
C ASN A 383 6.04 26.16 -9.17
N VAL A 384 4.80 25.80 -9.45
CA VAL A 384 3.70 26.70 -9.88
C VAL A 384 2.59 26.66 -8.84
N PHE A 385 2.42 27.76 -8.09
CA PHE A 385 1.46 27.86 -7.01
C PHE A 385 0.43 28.96 -7.30
N PHE A 386 -0.83 28.71 -6.99
CA PHE A 386 -1.89 29.68 -7.14
C PHE A 386 -3.02 29.45 -6.12
N GLY A 387 -3.47 30.50 -5.47
CA GLY A 387 -4.53 30.41 -4.48
C GLY A 387 -4.68 31.67 -3.64
N SER A 388 -5.28 31.51 -2.44
CA SER A 388 -5.60 32.63 -1.55
C SER A 388 -4.34 33.28 -0.94
N GLU A 389 -3.40 32.48 -0.45
CA GLU A 389 -2.21 32.97 0.25
C GLU A 389 -1.08 31.93 0.12
N LEU A 390 0.15 32.36 -0.21
CA LEU A 390 1.31 31.45 -0.23
C LEU A 390 1.57 30.88 1.17
N GLY A 391 1.47 31.68 2.20
CA GLY A 391 1.59 31.29 3.60
C GLY A 391 3.00 31.35 4.17
N ILE A 392 4.03 31.54 3.33
CA ILE A 392 5.42 31.77 3.68
C ILE A 392 6.00 32.91 2.83
N ALA A 393 7.14 33.46 3.24
CA ALA A 393 7.92 34.33 2.35
C ALA A 393 8.37 33.49 1.14
N ASN A 394 8.23 33.99 -0.08
CA ASN A 394 8.62 33.23 -1.27
C ASN A 394 10.16 33.01 -1.25
N PRO A 395 10.61 31.73 -1.14
CA PRO A 395 12.04 31.43 -1.01
C PRO A 395 12.80 31.50 -2.37
N GLY A 396 12.10 31.86 -3.45
CA GLY A 396 12.53 31.61 -4.81
C GLY A 396 12.10 30.22 -5.30
N GLY A 397 12.10 29.99 -6.63
CA GLY A 397 11.68 28.71 -7.19
C GLY A 397 10.18 28.37 -7.07
N ILE A 398 9.36 29.35 -6.67
CA ILE A 398 7.89 29.29 -6.71
C ILE A 398 7.38 30.41 -7.58
N GLU A 399 6.74 30.07 -8.68
CA GLU A 399 6.06 31.00 -9.57
C GLU A 399 4.59 31.10 -9.14
N ILE A 400 4.14 32.32 -8.78
CA ILE A 400 2.75 32.57 -8.39
C ILE A 400 1.97 32.93 -9.65
N LYS A 401 1.40 31.91 -10.31
CA LYS A 401 0.61 32.07 -11.53
C LYS A 401 -0.53 31.08 -11.61
N ASP A 402 -1.65 31.48 -12.20
CA ASP A 402 -2.82 30.63 -12.37
C ASP A 402 -2.58 29.57 -13.45
N PRO A 403 -2.50 28.27 -13.10
CA PRO A 403 -2.42 27.18 -14.06
C PRO A 403 -3.75 26.97 -14.81
N GLN A 404 -4.82 27.70 -14.47
CA GLN A 404 -6.16 27.58 -15.03
C GLN A 404 -6.66 26.13 -14.94
N MET A 405 -6.70 25.59 -13.71
CA MET A 405 -7.14 24.23 -13.45
C MET A 405 -8.59 24.02 -13.86
N LYS A 406 -8.85 23.09 -14.78
CA LYS A 406 -10.19 22.73 -15.24
C LYS A 406 -10.49 21.28 -14.92
N LYS A 407 -11.67 21.00 -14.38
CA LYS A 407 -12.11 19.63 -14.12
C LYS A 407 -12.45 18.92 -15.44
N ILE A 408 -11.73 17.86 -15.75
CA ILE A 408 -11.94 16.98 -16.91
C ILE A 408 -12.14 15.58 -16.36
N HIS A 409 -13.32 15.02 -16.53
CA HIS A 409 -13.79 13.86 -15.79
C HIS A 409 -13.71 14.12 -14.27
N ASP A 410 -12.92 13.36 -13.53
CA ASP A 410 -12.80 13.52 -12.07
C ASP A 410 -11.53 14.24 -11.63
N LEU A 411 -10.65 14.63 -12.56
CA LEU A 411 -9.36 15.27 -12.28
C LEU A 411 -9.34 16.73 -12.73
N PHE A 412 -8.67 17.57 -11.96
CA PHE A 412 -8.34 18.94 -12.37
C PHE A 412 -7.01 18.93 -13.14
N ILE A 413 -7.04 19.39 -14.36
CA ILE A 413 -5.90 19.43 -15.29
C ILE A 413 -5.61 20.89 -15.64
N PRO A 414 -4.31 21.32 -15.63
CA PRO A 414 -3.94 22.67 -16.01
C PRO A 414 -4.24 22.92 -17.50
N GLN A 415 -4.77 24.12 -17.81
CA GLN A 415 -5.05 24.54 -19.18
C GLN A 415 -4.04 25.55 -19.70
N ASN A 416 -3.32 26.22 -18.80
CA ASN A 416 -2.30 27.21 -19.17
C ASN A 416 -0.96 26.55 -19.46
N SER A 417 -0.80 26.03 -20.68
CA SER A 417 0.44 25.36 -21.10
C SER A 417 1.68 26.25 -21.00
N ALA A 418 1.53 27.55 -21.17
CA ALA A 418 2.65 28.50 -21.18
C ALA A 418 3.44 28.52 -19.84
N ILE A 419 2.80 28.14 -18.74
CA ILE A 419 3.43 28.15 -17.40
C ILE A 419 3.75 26.77 -16.86
N VAL A 420 3.24 25.68 -17.43
CA VAL A 420 3.46 24.33 -16.92
C VAL A 420 4.17 23.42 -17.91
N GLN A 421 3.85 23.51 -19.22
CA GLN A 421 4.41 22.62 -20.24
C GLN A 421 5.87 22.94 -20.52
N ASN A 422 6.75 21.92 -20.40
CA ASN A 422 8.19 22.07 -20.62
C ASN A 422 8.86 23.13 -19.70
N LYS A 423 8.29 23.35 -18.50
CA LYS A 423 8.74 24.37 -17.55
C LYS A 423 9.41 23.79 -16.30
N ALA A 424 9.50 22.48 -16.19
CA ALA A 424 10.16 21.86 -15.05
C ALA A 424 11.63 22.29 -14.98
N ALA A 425 12.12 22.54 -13.75
CA ALA A 425 13.49 22.93 -13.46
C ALA A 425 14.26 21.76 -12.84
N GLY A 426 15.59 21.79 -12.91
CA GLY A 426 16.49 20.81 -12.31
C GLY A 426 16.54 19.47 -13.06
N ASN A 427 17.31 18.53 -12.53
CA ASN A 427 17.46 17.20 -13.10
C ASN A 427 16.79 16.14 -12.20
N TYR A 428 15.77 15.46 -12.74
CA TYR A 428 14.99 14.40 -12.09
C TYR A 428 14.89 13.19 -13.02
N ASP A 429 16.03 12.66 -13.47
CA ASP A 429 16.10 11.55 -14.43
C ASP A 429 15.47 10.26 -13.92
N PHE A 430 15.35 10.09 -12.60
CA PHE A 430 14.65 8.95 -12.00
C PHE A 430 13.13 9.00 -12.21
N ILE A 431 12.55 10.15 -12.59
CA ILE A 431 11.15 10.29 -12.93
C ILE A 431 10.98 10.15 -14.44
N VAL A 432 10.79 8.92 -14.90
CA VAL A 432 10.74 8.56 -16.33
C VAL A 432 9.35 8.61 -16.93
N GLU A 433 8.33 8.52 -16.08
CA GLU A 433 6.91 8.50 -16.46
C GLU A 433 6.14 9.50 -15.59
N ASP A 434 4.99 9.93 -16.05
CA ASP A 434 4.02 10.72 -15.28
C ASP A 434 3.04 9.82 -14.49
N ILE A 435 2.01 10.41 -13.90
CA ILE A 435 1.01 9.68 -13.12
C ILE A 435 0.20 8.70 -13.97
N ASP A 436 -0.02 9.01 -15.24
CA ASP A 436 -0.77 8.20 -16.19
C ASP A 436 0.08 7.11 -16.87
N GLY A 437 1.39 7.08 -16.60
CA GLY A 437 2.35 6.17 -17.23
C GLY A 437 2.82 6.63 -18.62
N GLN A 438 2.61 7.90 -18.95
CA GLN A 438 3.17 8.51 -20.16
C GLN A 438 4.64 8.84 -19.92
N LYS A 439 5.47 8.56 -20.90
CA LYS A 439 6.89 8.86 -20.80
C LYS A 439 7.12 10.37 -20.71
N ARG A 440 7.90 10.79 -19.73
CA ARG A 440 8.38 12.16 -19.61
C ARG A 440 9.58 12.39 -20.53
N ASP A 441 9.51 13.43 -21.34
CA ASP A 441 10.64 13.87 -22.19
C ASP A 441 11.73 14.59 -21.39
N GLN A 442 12.78 15.05 -22.07
CA GLN A 442 13.85 15.85 -21.44
C GLN A 442 13.30 17.15 -20.84
N LEU A 443 12.35 17.79 -21.52
CA LEU A 443 11.65 18.98 -21.05
C LEU A 443 10.31 18.55 -20.44
N LYS A 444 10.30 18.34 -19.12
CA LYS A 444 9.14 17.83 -18.39
C LYS A 444 8.11 18.94 -18.11
N THR A 445 6.86 18.54 -18.03
CA THR A 445 5.73 19.39 -17.55
C THR A 445 5.75 19.46 -16.02
N VAL A 446 5.43 20.62 -15.45
CA VAL A 446 5.24 20.81 -14.00
C VAL A 446 3.96 20.11 -13.53
N GLY A 447 4.00 19.47 -12.38
CA GLY A 447 2.88 18.68 -11.86
C GLY A 447 2.98 17.19 -12.21
N CYS A 448 1.96 16.43 -11.80
CA CYS A 448 2.01 14.97 -11.88
C CYS A 448 1.75 14.39 -13.28
N ASP A 449 1.21 15.19 -14.21
CA ASP A 449 0.71 14.75 -15.52
C ASP A 449 1.38 15.54 -16.64
N GLU A 450 1.82 14.88 -17.71
CA GLU A 450 2.31 15.52 -18.92
C GLU A 450 1.14 16.04 -19.76
N MET A 451 1.30 17.23 -20.34
CA MET A 451 0.29 17.77 -21.25
C MET A 451 0.36 17.08 -22.61
N GLY A 452 -0.67 16.34 -22.96
CA GLY A 452 -0.74 15.66 -24.26
C GLY A 452 -1.92 14.69 -24.36
N VAL A 453 -2.06 14.08 -25.53
CA VAL A 453 -3.13 13.08 -25.81
C VAL A 453 -2.45 11.72 -25.99
N ALA A 454 -1.85 11.19 -24.94
CA ALA A 454 -1.34 9.83 -24.97
C ALA A 454 -2.34 8.87 -24.31
N LYS A 455 -2.18 7.58 -24.59
CA LYS A 455 -3.00 6.55 -23.93
C LYS A 455 -2.61 6.45 -22.47
N ARG A 456 -3.55 6.69 -21.56
CA ARG A 456 -3.37 6.49 -20.13
C ARG A 456 -3.16 5.01 -19.82
N ILE A 457 -2.06 4.67 -19.19
CA ILE A 457 -1.70 3.31 -18.76
C ILE A 457 -2.18 3.09 -17.33
N HIS A 458 -1.99 4.11 -16.47
CA HIS A 458 -2.38 4.09 -15.07
C HIS A 458 -3.59 5.02 -14.84
N LEU A 459 -4.70 4.46 -14.45
CA LEU A 459 -5.91 5.21 -14.07
C LEU A 459 -6.13 5.07 -12.56
N PRO A 460 -6.88 6.00 -11.94
CA PRO A 460 -7.32 5.82 -10.57
C PRO A 460 -8.01 4.47 -10.41
N MET A 461 -7.59 3.74 -9.39
CA MET A 461 -8.22 2.47 -9.04
C MET A 461 -9.62 2.73 -8.47
N ASN A 462 -10.51 1.78 -8.62
CA ASN A 462 -11.87 1.86 -8.12
C ASN A 462 -12.43 0.46 -7.81
N LYS A 463 -13.62 0.39 -7.23
CA LYS A 463 -14.28 -0.85 -6.83
C LYS A 463 -14.57 -1.82 -7.99
N LYS A 464 -14.52 -1.40 -9.25
CA LYS A 464 -14.77 -2.26 -10.41
C LYS A 464 -13.52 -2.96 -10.94
N ASN A 465 -12.35 -2.42 -10.64
CA ASN A 465 -11.07 -2.96 -11.12
C ASN A 465 -10.15 -3.46 -10.01
N THR A 466 -10.66 -3.55 -8.78
CA THR A 466 -9.96 -4.10 -7.60
C THR A 466 -10.85 -5.09 -6.85
N GLY A 467 -10.23 -5.90 -6.00
CA GLY A 467 -10.95 -6.93 -5.27
C GLY A 467 -11.27 -8.18 -6.08
N PRO A 468 -12.02 -9.13 -5.51
CA PRO A 468 -12.33 -10.42 -6.14
C PRO A 468 -13.16 -10.30 -7.40
N PHE A 469 -12.82 -11.04 -8.44
CA PHE A 469 -13.54 -11.03 -9.72
C PHE A 469 -14.99 -11.53 -9.63
N TRP A 470 -15.30 -12.33 -8.60
CA TRP A 470 -16.63 -12.87 -8.37
C TRP A 470 -17.54 -12.00 -7.51
N LEU A 471 -16.94 -11.01 -6.78
CA LEU A 471 -17.69 -10.11 -5.92
C LEU A 471 -18.24 -8.93 -6.74
N LYS A 472 -19.56 -8.82 -6.79
CA LYS A 472 -20.20 -7.64 -7.39
C LYS A 472 -20.31 -6.55 -6.35
N HIS A 473 -19.81 -5.39 -6.67
CA HIS A 473 -19.99 -4.17 -5.88
C HIS A 473 -21.12 -3.35 -6.52
N ASP A 474 -22.20 -3.20 -5.79
CA ASP A 474 -23.33 -2.35 -6.21
C ASP A 474 -22.97 -0.85 -6.17
#